data_d508145bf89b0b9c89073b8e056b6485
#
_entry.id   d508145bf89b0b9c89073b8e056b6485
#
_cell.length_a   1.000
_cell.length_b   1.000
_cell.length_c   1.000
_cell.angle_alpha   90.00
_cell.angle_beta   90.00
_cell.angle_gamma   90.00
#
_symmetry.space_group_name_H-M   'P 1'
#
loop_
_entity.id
_entity.type
_entity.pdbx_description
1 polymer ?
#
loop_
_entity_poly.entity_id
_entity_poly.type
_entity_poly.pdbx_seq_one_letter_code
_entity_poly.pdbx_strand_id
1 'polypeptide(L)'
;GILAEIIGVNTGLIFGSYEYGQTLGFQIMNVPLVMGIIWVVTSLICGTIASQIKVRTPIQIFIAVSLMLILDVLIEPIAPKIDMWSFDHSSGGAPLSNYITWALVALPLQTYFIVNRLGFNIIISLNLYASQLLFFAVLSFL
;
A
#
# COMPACT_ATOMS: atom_id res chain seq x y z
N GLY A 1 7.69 -3.77 3.61
CA GLY A 1 6.32 -3.94 4.04
C GLY A 1 6.22 -4.17 5.54
N ILE A 2 5.93 -5.39 6.00
CA ILE A 2 5.56 -5.64 7.41
C ILE A 2 6.57 -5.14 8.45
N LEU A 3 7.87 -5.19 8.19
CA LEU A 3 8.88 -4.63 9.09
C LEU A 3 8.77 -3.11 9.21
N ALA A 4 8.44 -2.40 8.13
CA ALA A 4 8.21 -0.97 8.16
C ALA A 4 6.95 -0.64 8.98
N GLU A 5 5.89 -1.46 8.86
CA GLU A 5 4.67 -1.34 9.66
C GLU A 5 4.95 -1.50 11.16
N ILE A 6 5.69 -2.56 11.54
CA ILE A 6 6.05 -2.81 12.94
C ILE A 6 6.85 -1.63 13.52
N ILE A 7 7.83 -1.13 12.78
CA ILE A 7 8.61 0.04 13.22
C ILE A 7 7.70 1.26 13.27
N GLY A 8 6.87 1.48 12.25
CA GLY A 8 5.97 2.63 12.15
C GLY A 8 5.02 2.73 13.34
N VAL A 9 4.22 1.70 13.58
CA VAL A 9 3.21 1.66 14.65
C VAL A 9 3.85 1.82 16.03
N ASN A 10 4.99 1.15 16.28
CA ASN A 10 5.58 1.15 17.61
C ASN A 10 6.47 2.37 17.91
N THR A 11 6.84 3.16 16.91
CA THR A 11 7.73 4.32 17.09
C THR A 11 7.13 5.64 16.66
N GLY A 12 6.11 5.63 15.79
CA GLY A 12 5.57 6.83 15.16
C GLY A 12 6.52 7.52 14.15
N LEU A 13 7.73 6.97 13.93
CA LEU A 13 8.78 7.61 13.10
C LEU A 13 8.56 7.40 11.60
N ILE A 14 7.95 6.27 11.25
CA ILE A 14 7.62 5.92 9.87
C ILE A 14 6.14 6.22 9.69
N PHE A 15 5.55 6.63 8.71
CA PHE A 15 4.11 6.87 8.47
C PHE A 15 3.43 7.92 9.38
N GLY A 16 3.98 8.28 10.54
CA GLY A 16 3.34 9.08 11.61
C GLY A 16 2.76 8.20 12.72
N SER A 17 2.08 8.81 13.69
CA SER A 17 1.39 8.08 14.77
C SER A 17 0.04 7.58 14.30
N TYR A 18 -0.12 6.28 14.23
CA TYR A 18 -1.36 5.59 13.88
C TYR A 18 -1.48 4.28 14.63
N GLU A 19 -2.69 3.78 14.71
CA GLU A 19 -3.01 2.48 15.30
C GLU A 19 -3.91 1.66 14.37
N TYR A 20 -3.77 0.34 14.45
CA TYR A 20 -4.63 -0.60 13.73
C TYR A 20 -5.87 -0.93 14.55
N GLY A 21 -7.04 -0.94 13.89
CA GLY A 21 -8.28 -1.46 14.44
C GLY A 21 -8.34 -3.00 14.41
N GLN A 22 -9.54 -3.55 14.58
CA GLN A 22 -9.76 -4.99 14.67
C GLN A 22 -10.15 -5.66 13.34
N THR A 23 -10.58 -4.88 12.36
CA THR A 23 -11.10 -5.40 11.07
C THR A 23 -10.08 -6.24 10.30
N LEU A 24 -8.80 -5.93 10.43
CA LEU A 24 -7.72 -6.65 9.74
C LEU A 24 -7.26 -7.93 10.45
N GLY A 25 -7.91 -8.29 11.56
CA GLY A 25 -7.74 -9.57 12.25
C GLY A 25 -6.50 -9.64 13.13
N PHE A 26 -5.91 -10.84 13.22
CA PHE A 26 -4.85 -11.13 14.19
C PHE A 26 -3.60 -10.27 14.01
N GLN A 27 -3.15 -9.68 15.10
CA GLN A 27 -2.00 -8.76 15.14
C GLN A 27 -0.79 -9.36 15.88
N ILE A 28 0.40 -9.06 15.38
CA ILE A 28 1.68 -9.28 16.07
C ILE A 28 2.39 -7.94 16.18
N MET A 29 2.84 -7.58 17.38
CA MET A 29 3.49 -6.29 17.65
C MET A 29 2.64 -5.11 17.15
N ASN A 30 1.33 -5.15 17.43
CA ASN A 30 0.33 -4.17 17.03
C ASN A 30 0.11 -4.02 15.51
N VAL A 31 0.58 -4.95 14.69
CA VAL A 31 0.42 -4.96 13.23
C VAL A 31 -0.32 -6.21 12.79
N PRO A 32 -1.42 -6.07 12.02
CA PRO A 32 -2.13 -7.21 11.45
C PRO A 32 -1.24 -8.00 10.49
N LEU A 33 -1.20 -9.33 10.61
CA LEU A 33 -0.39 -10.17 9.73
C LEU A 33 -0.78 -10.04 8.25
N VAL A 34 -2.05 -9.77 7.98
CA VAL A 34 -2.55 -9.56 6.63
C VAL A 34 -1.86 -8.37 5.94
N MET A 35 -1.35 -7.39 6.68
CA MET A 35 -0.60 -6.26 6.09
C MET A 35 0.65 -6.72 5.36
N GLY A 36 1.35 -7.74 5.86
CA GLY A 36 2.47 -8.34 5.13
C GLY A 36 2.05 -8.94 3.79
N ILE A 37 0.90 -9.60 3.73
CA ILE A 37 0.33 -10.17 2.51
C ILE A 37 -0.10 -9.04 1.56
N ILE A 38 -0.78 -8.01 2.07
CA ILE A 38 -1.21 -6.84 1.28
C ILE A 38 0.00 -6.18 0.61
N TRP A 39 1.09 -5.93 1.35
CA TRP A 39 2.32 -5.35 0.79
C TRP A 39 2.91 -6.19 -0.35
N VAL A 40 3.00 -7.52 -0.17
CA VAL A 40 3.55 -8.41 -1.19
C VAL A 40 2.65 -8.45 -2.42
N VAL A 41 1.34 -8.67 -2.23
CA VAL A 41 0.38 -8.79 -3.33
C VAL A 41 0.29 -7.48 -4.12
N THR A 42 0.17 -6.33 -3.44
CA THR A 42 0.09 -5.02 -4.08
C THR A 42 1.38 -4.71 -4.85
N SER A 43 2.55 -5.01 -4.25
CA SER A 43 3.84 -4.83 -4.94
C SER A 43 3.94 -5.68 -6.21
N LEU A 44 3.56 -6.95 -6.15
CA LEU A 44 3.56 -7.85 -7.31
C LEU A 44 2.60 -7.39 -8.40
N ILE A 45 1.38 -6.97 -8.04
CA ILE A 45 0.38 -6.47 -8.97
C ILE A 45 0.88 -5.21 -9.68
N CYS A 46 1.29 -4.20 -8.94
CA CYS A 46 1.75 -2.91 -9.48
C CYS A 46 3.04 -3.06 -10.30
N GLY A 47 3.99 -3.87 -9.82
CA GLY A 47 5.21 -4.19 -10.54
C GLY A 47 4.93 -4.93 -11.85
N THR A 48 4.01 -5.90 -11.86
CA THR A 48 3.60 -6.61 -13.07
C THR A 48 2.99 -5.65 -14.10
N ILE A 49 2.05 -4.79 -13.68
CA ILE A 49 1.40 -3.82 -14.58
C ILE A 49 2.44 -2.87 -15.18
N ALA A 50 3.30 -2.30 -14.35
CA ALA A 50 4.34 -1.36 -14.80
C ALA A 50 5.35 -2.01 -15.77
N SER A 51 5.69 -3.29 -15.54
CA SER A 51 6.63 -4.03 -16.39
C SER A 51 6.13 -4.30 -17.81
N GLN A 52 4.81 -4.22 -18.05
CA GLN A 52 4.26 -4.34 -19.41
C GLN A 52 4.48 -3.08 -20.26
N ILE A 53 4.77 -1.96 -19.63
CA ILE A 53 5.00 -0.70 -20.34
C ILE A 53 6.41 -0.71 -20.89
N LYS A 54 6.56 -0.48 -22.21
CA LYS A 54 7.83 -0.53 -22.92
C LYS A 54 8.66 0.74 -22.70
N VAL A 55 9.12 0.93 -21.45
CA VAL A 55 9.97 2.06 -21.02
C VAL A 55 11.17 1.55 -20.24
N ARG A 56 12.13 2.45 -19.92
CA ARG A 56 13.30 2.10 -19.12
C ARG A 56 12.93 1.67 -17.70
N THR A 57 13.65 0.71 -17.13
CA THR A 57 13.41 0.17 -15.79
C THR A 57 13.16 1.22 -14.70
N PRO A 58 13.90 2.33 -14.60
CA PRO A 58 13.61 3.35 -13.59
C PRO A 58 12.22 3.97 -13.74
N ILE A 59 11.74 4.13 -14.98
CA ILE A 59 10.39 4.65 -15.26
C ILE A 59 9.34 3.61 -14.87
N GLN A 60 9.59 2.32 -15.13
CA GLN A 60 8.69 1.24 -14.67
C GLN A 60 8.58 1.23 -13.14
N ILE A 61 9.70 1.36 -12.43
CA ILE A 61 9.71 1.45 -10.96
C ILE A 61 8.88 2.65 -10.48
N PHE A 62 9.09 3.82 -11.07
CA PHE A 62 8.31 5.02 -10.75
C PHE A 62 6.81 4.81 -10.97
N ILE A 63 6.41 4.21 -12.10
CA ILE A 63 5.00 3.89 -12.39
C ILE A 63 4.45 2.91 -11.33
N ALA A 64 5.19 1.86 -11.00
CA ALA A 64 4.75 0.87 -10.01
C ALA A 64 4.52 1.49 -8.63
N VAL A 65 5.45 2.36 -8.17
CA VAL A 65 5.30 3.12 -6.92
C VAL A 65 4.09 4.04 -6.99
N SER A 66 3.89 4.74 -8.11
CA SER A 66 2.72 5.62 -8.30
C SER A 66 1.40 4.85 -8.24
N LEU A 67 1.33 3.65 -8.82
CA LEU A 67 0.14 2.79 -8.73
C LEU A 67 -0.14 2.38 -7.27
N MET A 68 0.89 2.06 -6.49
CA MET A 68 0.72 1.77 -5.06
C MET A 68 0.19 2.99 -4.29
N LEU A 69 0.75 4.18 -4.54
CA LEU A 69 0.29 5.42 -3.90
C LEU A 69 -1.15 5.80 -4.27
N ILE A 70 -1.58 5.52 -5.50
CA ILE A 70 -2.99 5.75 -5.90
C ILE A 70 -3.93 4.90 -5.04
N LEU A 71 -3.60 3.64 -4.78
CA LEU A 71 -4.38 2.80 -3.87
C LEU A 71 -4.37 3.35 -2.45
N ASP A 72 -3.21 3.76 -1.94
CA ASP A 72 -3.04 4.32 -0.61
C ASP A 72 -3.92 5.58 -0.43
N VAL A 73 -3.88 6.52 -1.35
CA VAL A 73 -4.72 7.73 -1.34
C VAL A 73 -6.22 7.41 -1.31
N LEU A 74 -6.65 6.33 -1.98
CA LEU A 74 -8.05 5.91 -1.97
C LEU A 74 -8.46 5.19 -0.69
N ILE A 75 -7.55 4.45 -0.07
CA ILE A 75 -7.83 3.68 1.15
C ILE A 75 -7.87 4.59 2.38
N GLU A 76 -6.96 5.56 2.48
CA GLU A 76 -6.76 6.38 3.68
C GLU A 76 -8.04 7.05 4.23
N PRO A 77 -8.90 7.70 3.44
CA PRO A 77 -10.13 8.30 3.98
C PRO A 77 -11.19 7.28 4.42
N ILE A 78 -11.00 6.01 4.05
CA ILE A 78 -11.97 4.93 4.29
C ILE A 78 -11.51 4.07 5.47
N ALA A 79 -10.22 3.87 5.64
CA ALA A 79 -9.63 3.00 6.65
C ALA A 79 -10.18 3.26 8.07
N PRO A 80 -10.31 4.51 8.56
CA PRO A 80 -10.89 4.78 9.88
C PRO A 80 -12.38 4.43 9.96
N LYS A 81 -13.13 4.61 8.86
CA LYS A 81 -14.58 4.36 8.84
C LYS A 81 -14.93 2.87 9.00
N ILE A 82 -14.03 1.99 8.58
CA ILE A 82 -14.21 0.53 8.62
C ILE A 82 -13.27 -0.15 9.61
N ASP A 83 -12.72 0.61 10.56
CA ASP A 83 -11.87 0.12 11.65
C ASP A 83 -10.64 -0.66 11.16
N MET A 84 -10.01 -0.21 10.07
CA MET A 84 -8.73 -0.77 9.60
C MET A 84 -7.55 -0.16 10.33
N TRP A 85 -7.38 1.17 10.25
CA TRP A 85 -6.40 1.97 11.00
C TRP A 85 -6.86 3.42 11.11
N SER A 86 -6.31 4.15 12.09
CA SER A 86 -6.58 5.58 12.29
C SER A 86 -5.33 6.32 12.74
N PHE A 87 -5.21 7.60 12.36
CA PHE A 87 -4.12 8.49 12.79
C PHE A 87 -4.54 9.34 13.99
N ASP A 88 -3.67 9.45 14.99
CA ASP A 88 -3.97 10.10 16.31
C ASP A 88 -4.38 11.57 16.23
N HIS A 89 -3.97 12.31 15.22
CA HIS A 89 -4.13 13.77 15.14
C HIS A 89 -4.83 14.27 13.90
N SER A 90 -5.40 13.41 13.12
CA SER A 90 -5.97 13.85 11.87
C SER A 90 -7.43 14.25 12.02
N SER A 91 -7.65 15.51 12.10
CA SER A 91 -8.93 16.13 11.74
C SER A 91 -9.31 15.89 10.26
N GLY A 92 -8.80 14.85 9.60
CA GLY A 92 -9.17 14.61 8.21
C GLY A 92 -8.33 13.67 7.36
N GLY A 93 -7.53 12.77 7.90
CA GLY A 93 -6.84 11.75 7.10
C GLY A 93 -5.33 11.62 7.35
N ALA A 94 -4.67 10.79 6.57
CA ALA A 94 -3.25 10.55 6.69
C ALA A 94 -2.41 11.81 6.43
N PRO A 95 -1.36 12.07 7.22
CA PRO A 95 -0.46 13.20 7.00
C PRO A 95 0.35 12.99 5.69
N LEU A 96 0.83 14.09 5.09
CA LEU A 96 1.65 14.02 3.88
C LEU A 96 2.89 13.13 4.06
N SER A 97 3.45 13.10 5.26
CA SER A 97 4.57 12.22 5.62
C SER A 97 4.25 10.74 5.40
N ASN A 98 3.01 10.30 5.60
CA ASN A 98 2.57 8.94 5.33
C ASN A 98 2.82 8.56 3.86
N TYR A 99 2.31 9.37 2.92
CA TYR A 99 2.44 9.11 1.48
C TYR A 99 3.91 9.11 1.02
N ILE A 100 4.71 10.04 1.55
CA ILE A 100 6.15 10.10 1.25
C ILE A 100 6.84 8.81 1.73
N THR A 101 6.52 8.39 2.93
CA THR A 101 7.13 7.18 3.52
C THR A 101 6.65 5.92 2.83
N TRP A 102 5.37 5.86 2.44
CA TRP A 102 4.86 4.78 1.57
C TRP A 102 5.67 4.66 0.29
N ALA A 103 5.92 5.78 -0.39
CA ALA A 103 6.77 5.80 -1.58
C ALA A 103 8.19 5.30 -1.30
N LEU A 104 8.80 5.74 -0.19
CA LEU A 104 10.15 5.34 0.20
C LEU A 104 10.25 3.85 0.54
N VAL A 105 9.23 3.26 1.15
CA VAL A 105 9.17 1.80 1.43
C VAL A 105 8.85 1.01 0.15
N ALA A 106 7.97 1.52 -0.70
CA ALA A 106 7.60 0.87 -1.96
C ALA A 106 8.77 0.86 -2.97
N LEU A 107 9.60 1.89 -2.99
CA LEU A 107 10.69 2.04 -3.96
C LEU A 107 11.68 0.86 -3.96
N PRO A 108 12.30 0.43 -2.84
CA PRO A 108 13.18 -0.74 -2.83
C PRO A 108 12.43 -2.04 -3.15
N LEU A 109 11.18 -2.18 -2.73
CA LEU A 109 10.36 -3.35 -3.07
C LEU A 109 10.11 -3.43 -4.58
N GLN A 110 9.66 -2.35 -5.20
CA GLN A 110 9.42 -2.30 -6.64
C GLN A 110 10.72 -2.48 -7.44
N THR A 111 11.83 -1.91 -6.96
CA THR A 111 13.14 -2.15 -7.57
C THR A 111 13.48 -3.63 -7.56
N TYR A 112 13.32 -4.29 -6.40
CA TYR A 112 13.60 -5.72 -6.27
C TYR A 112 12.70 -6.57 -7.17
N PHE A 113 11.38 -6.32 -7.17
CA PHE A 113 10.44 -7.11 -7.98
C PHE A 113 10.65 -6.92 -9.48
N ILE A 114 10.83 -5.68 -9.96
CA ILE A 114 10.98 -5.41 -11.39
C ILE A 114 12.33 -5.90 -11.91
N VAL A 115 13.43 -5.65 -11.19
CA VAL A 115 14.76 -6.09 -11.61
C VAL A 115 14.86 -7.62 -11.66
N ASN A 116 14.26 -8.32 -10.70
CA ASN A 116 14.22 -9.79 -10.66
C ASN A 116 13.08 -10.39 -11.49
N ARG A 117 12.32 -9.57 -12.21
CA ARG A 117 11.18 -10.00 -13.05
C ARG A 117 10.14 -10.84 -12.30
N LEU A 118 9.94 -10.51 -11.03
CA LEU A 118 8.90 -11.13 -10.22
C LEU A 118 7.55 -10.52 -10.56
N GLY A 119 6.52 -11.35 -10.68
CA GLY A 119 5.19 -10.86 -11.00
C GLY A 119 4.17 -11.97 -11.15
N PHE A 120 2.95 -11.56 -11.43
CA PHE A 120 1.82 -12.42 -11.72
C PHE A 120 1.44 -12.41 -13.20
N ASN A 121 0.41 -13.16 -13.54
CA ASN A 121 -0.26 -12.99 -14.82
C ASN A 121 -0.85 -11.58 -14.94
N ILE A 122 -0.64 -10.94 -16.10
CA ILE A 122 -1.06 -9.52 -16.30
C ILE A 122 -2.58 -9.35 -16.20
N ILE A 123 -3.37 -10.31 -16.69
CA ILE A 123 -4.84 -10.23 -16.63
C ILE A 123 -5.29 -10.29 -15.16
N ILE A 124 -4.70 -11.18 -14.38
CA ILE A 124 -4.99 -11.28 -12.93
C ILE A 124 -4.59 -9.98 -12.23
N SER A 125 -3.41 -9.44 -12.53
CA SER A 125 -2.94 -8.19 -11.92
C SER A 125 -3.84 -7.01 -12.23
N LEU A 126 -4.28 -6.84 -13.49
CA LEU A 126 -5.20 -5.78 -13.88
C LEU A 126 -6.57 -5.94 -13.19
N ASN A 127 -7.11 -7.15 -13.13
CA ASN A 127 -8.40 -7.39 -12.48
C ASN A 127 -8.32 -7.13 -10.97
N LEU A 128 -7.27 -7.60 -10.30
CA LEU A 128 -7.09 -7.37 -8.86
C LEU A 128 -6.90 -5.88 -8.56
N TYR A 129 -6.09 -5.17 -9.34
CA TYR A 129 -5.90 -3.73 -9.18
C TYR A 129 -7.19 -2.95 -9.41
N ALA A 130 -7.90 -3.24 -10.51
CA ALA A 130 -9.19 -2.61 -10.81
C ALA A 130 -10.25 -2.91 -9.74
N SER A 131 -10.29 -4.15 -9.22
CA SER A 131 -11.22 -4.52 -8.14
C SER A 131 -10.93 -3.75 -6.86
N GLN A 132 -9.66 -3.55 -6.49
CA GLN A 132 -9.28 -2.74 -5.33
C GLN A 132 -9.69 -1.27 -5.52
N LEU A 133 -9.40 -0.68 -6.69
CA LEU A 133 -9.81 0.69 -7.01
C LEU A 133 -11.32 0.86 -6.91
N LEU A 134 -12.09 -0.03 -7.54
CA LEU A 134 -13.55 0.02 -7.54
C LEU A 134 -14.11 -0.16 -6.13
N PHE A 135 -13.57 -1.11 -5.36
CA PHE A 135 -14.02 -1.37 -4.00
C PHE A 135 -13.88 -0.13 -3.11
N PHE A 136 -12.69 0.48 -3.06
CA PHE A 136 -12.47 1.67 -2.25
C PHE A 136 -13.16 2.91 -2.82
N ALA A 137 -13.25 3.04 -4.14
CA ALA A 137 -14.04 4.11 -4.76
C ALA A 137 -15.52 4.03 -4.37
N VAL A 138 -16.13 2.85 -4.38
CA VAL A 138 -17.53 2.67 -3.95
C VAL A 138 -17.69 2.99 -2.46
N LEU A 139 -16.77 2.51 -1.61
CA LEU A 139 -16.81 2.80 -0.17
C LEU A 139 -16.64 4.29 0.15
N SER A 140 -16.02 5.08 -0.72
CA SER A 140 -15.86 6.53 -0.50
C SER A 140 -17.18 7.30 -0.59
N PHE A 141 -18.22 6.71 -1.19
CA PHE A 141 -19.57 7.30 -1.28
C PHE A 141 -20.49 6.89 -0.11
N LEU A 142 -20.04 5.99 0.75
CA LEU A 142 -20.73 5.56 1.97
C LEU A 142 -20.21 6.32 3.19
#